data_fb9208a449b99a92670547e2b39b6d3e
#
_entry.id   fb9208a449b99a92670547e2b39b6d3e
#
_cell.length_a   1.000
_cell.length_b   1.000
_cell.length_c   1.000
_cell.angle_alpha   90.00
_cell.angle_beta   90.00
_cell.angle_gamma   90.00
#
_symmetry.space_group_name_H-M   'P 1'
#
loop_
_entity.id
_entity.type
_entity.pdbx_description
1 polymer ?
#
loop_
_entity_poly.entity_id
_entity_poly.type
_entity_poly.pdbx_seq_one_letter_code
_entity_poly.pdbx_strand_id
1 'polypeptide(L)'
;VGLQFTYLSLDDYRIIREELFGNGFRSLDDREAVAYSVFIDPPLAHVGLNETQARKMEKNIKVASLPAAAMPRTRTIEQTDGLLKAVVDADTGKILGCTLFCAESSEVINTVSLAMRLGQDYTFLRDSIFTHPSMSEALNDLFGLIK
;
A
#
# COMPACT_ATOMS: atom_id res chain seq x y z
N VAL A 1 5.34 6.88 21.27
CA VAL A 1 5.89 5.53 21.05
C VAL A 1 5.49 5.14 19.65
N GLY A 2 6.45 4.98 18.74
CA GLY A 2 6.20 4.57 17.36
C GLY A 2 5.79 3.10 17.25
N LEU A 3 5.33 2.70 16.07
CA LEU A 3 5.02 1.31 15.74
C LEU A 3 6.28 0.44 15.94
N GLN A 4 6.13 -0.69 16.64
CA GLN A 4 7.24 -1.61 16.96
C GLN A 4 7.16 -2.83 16.03
N PHE A 5 7.77 -2.71 14.85
CA PHE A 5 7.89 -3.81 13.91
C PHE A 5 9.36 -4.16 13.66
N THR A 6 9.66 -5.42 13.39
CA THR A 6 11.02 -5.91 13.11
C THR A 6 11.70 -5.14 11.98
N TYR A 7 10.99 -4.82 10.92
CA TYR A 7 11.54 -4.06 9.79
C TYR A 7 11.80 -2.58 10.13
N LEU A 8 11.06 -1.98 11.07
CA LEU A 8 11.37 -0.65 11.59
C LEU A 8 12.60 -0.68 12.48
N SER A 9 12.77 -1.71 13.30
CA SER A 9 13.99 -1.91 14.09
C SER A 9 15.24 -2.07 13.20
N LEU A 10 15.10 -2.78 12.07
CA LEU A 10 16.17 -2.85 11.06
C LEU A 10 16.46 -1.48 10.44
N ASP A 11 15.44 -0.67 10.22
CA ASP A 11 15.62 0.69 9.71
C ASP A 11 16.23 1.63 10.74
N ASP A 12 15.88 1.51 12.04
CA ASP A 12 16.58 2.21 13.15
C ASP A 12 18.08 1.92 13.13
N TYR A 13 18.44 0.64 12.97
CA TYR A 13 19.84 0.26 12.82
C TYR A 13 20.52 0.94 11.62
N ARG A 14 19.83 1.02 10.46
CA ARG A 14 20.38 1.67 9.26
C ARG A 14 20.60 3.17 9.47
N ILE A 15 19.68 3.85 10.16
CA ILE A 15 19.80 5.28 10.50
C ILE A 15 20.98 5.49 11.44
N ILE A 16 21.06 4.71 12.53
CA ILE A 16 22.14 4.82 13.52
C ILE A 16 23.50 4.52 12.86
N ARG A 17 23.58 3.51 12.00
CA ARG A 17 24.81 3.18 11.28
C ARG A 17 25.26 4.32 10.38
N GLU A 18 24.33 4.95 9.63
CA GLU A 18 24.66 6.10 8.76
C GLU A 18 25.11 7.30 9.58
N GLU A 19 24.51 7.55 10.74
CA GLU A 19 24.92 8.64 11.63
C GLU A 19 26.32 8.41 12.22
N LEU A 20 26.65 7.18 12.63
CA LEU A 20 27.92 6.88 13.31
C LEU A 20 29.08 6.63 12.35
N PHE A 21 28.83 6.07 11.18
CA PHE A 21 29.88 5.55 10.29
C PHE A 21 29.73 5.98 8.83
N GLY A 22 28.66 6.68 8.48
CA GLY A 22 28.35 7.15 7.14
C GLY A 22 28.37 8.68 7.04
N ASN A 23 27.47 9.22 6.22
CA ASN A 23 27.36 10.64 5.95
C ASN A 23 26.10 11.29 6.59
N GLY A 24 25.37 10.57 7.42
CA GLY A 24 24.17 11.05 8.10
C GLY A 24 22.98 11.38 7.20
N PHE A 25 22.89 10.78 6.00
CA PHE A 25 21.84 11.09 5.03
C PHE A 25 20.47 10.47 5.36
N ARG A 26 20.38 9.57 6.34
CA ARG A 26 19.13 8.92 6.73
C ARG A 26 18.63 9.44 8.06
N SER A 27 17.34 9.74 8.13
CA SER A 27 16.66 10.16 9.34
C SER A 27 15.31 9.43 9.52
N LEU A 28 14.68 9.62 10.66
CA LEU A 28 13.32 9.14 10.90
C LEU A 28 12.29 9.83 10.00
N ASP A 29 12.58 11.05 9.54
CA ASP A 29 11.71 11.83 8.67
C ASP A 29 11.64 11.25 7.25
N ASP A 30 12.60 10.39 6.88
CA ASP A 30 12.59 9.70 5.59
C ASP A 30 11.59 8.52 5.54
N ARG A 31 10.91 8.24 6.66
CA ARG A 31 9.93 7.14 6.76
C ARG A 31 8.57 7.53 6.23
N GLU A 32 8.45 7.54 4.93
CA GLU A 32 7.17 7.73 4.26
C GLU A 32 6.52 6.41 3.86
N ALA A 33 5.18 6.39 3.82
CA ALA A 33 4.37 5.27 3.34
C ALA A 33 4.80 3.89 3.89
N VAL A 34 5.02 3.82 5.19
CA VAL A 34 5.35 2.55 5.86
C VAL A 34 4.14 1.64 5.87
N ALA A 35 4.22 0.53 5.15
CA ALA A 35 3.17 -0.48 5.15
C ALA A 35 3.25 -1.37 6.40
N TYR A 36 2.10 -1.94 6.78
CA TYR A 36 2.03 -2.99 7.79
C TYR A 36 1.05 -4.09 7.39
N SER A 37 1.23 -5.28 7.96
CA SER A 37 0.37 -6.44 7.73
C SER A 37 -0.04 -7.08 9.04
N VAL A 38 -1.29 -7.58 9.05
CA VAL A 38 -1.85 -8.39 10.13
C VAL A 38 -2.14 -9.77 9.54
N PHE A 39 -1.51 -10.80 10.10
CA PHE A 39 -1.55 -12.17 9.58
C PHE A 39 -2.75 -12.94 10.11
N ILE A 40 -3.94 -12.46 9.79
CA ILE A 40 -5.21 -13.16 9.91
C ILE A 40 -5.49 -13.93 8.60
N ASP A 41 -6.61 -14.60 8.47
CA ASP A 41 -6.97 -15.36 7.27
C ASP A 41 -8.27 -14.82 6.65
N PRO A 42 -8.22 -14.23 5.43
CA PRO A 42 -7.02 -13.85 4.69
C PRO A 42 -6.22 -12.73 5.37
N PRO A 43 -4.93 -12.53 5.04
CA PRO A 43 -4.13 -11.47 5.66
C PRO A 43 -4.63 -10.08 5.26
N LEU A 44 -4.50 -9.13 6.20
CA LEU A 44 -4.81 -7.73 5.98
C LEU A 44 -3.52 -6.92 5.92
N ALA A 45 -3.34 -6.14 4.87
CA ALA A 45 -2.23 -5.21 4.73
C ALA A 45 -2.73 -3.79 4.48
N HIS A 46 -1.97 -2.80 4.97
CA HIS A 46 -2.35 -1.40 4.85
C HIS A 46 -1.12 -0.50 4.71
N VAL A 47 -1.29 0.58 3.95
CA VAL A 47 -0.33 1.68 3.85
C VAL A 47 -1.07 3.02 3.75
N GLY A 48 -0.54 4.05 4.39
CA GLY A 48 -1.05 5.43 4.30
C GLY A 48 -2.31 5.68 5.12
N LEU A 49 -3.22 6.51 4.60
CA LEU A 49 -4.46 6.93 5.25
C LEU A 49 -5.61 6.00 4.85
N ASN A 50 -6.42 5.59 5.81
CA ASN A 50 -7.73 5.03 5.48
C ASN A 50 -8.74 6.15 5.15
N GLU A 51 -9.89 5.78 4.59
CA GLU A 51 -10.93 6.73 4.19
C GLU A 51 -11.37 7.64 5.34
N THR A 52 -11.57 7.07 6.54
CA THR A 52 -12.01 7.84 7.71
C THR A 52 -10.96 8.88 8.12
N GLN A 53 -9.68 8.50 8.10
CA GLN A 53 -8.58 9.41 8.42
C GLN A 53 -8.47 10.52 7.37
N ALA A 54 -8.53 10.19 6.08
CA ALA A 54 -8.45 11.16 4.99
C ALA A 54 -9.62 12.18 5.07
N ARG A 55 -10.84 11.72 5.35
CA ARG A 55 -12.00 12.61 5.53
C ARG A 55 -11.87 13.50 6.76
N LYS A 56 -11.35 12.99 7.87
CA LYS A 56 -11.07 13.80 9.07
C LYS A 56 -10.02 14.89 8.85
N MET A 57 -9.13 14.71 7.89
CA MET A 57 -8.16 15.71 7.46
C MET A 57 -8.71 16.67 6.40
N GLU A 58 -10.02 16.66 6.17
CA GLU A 58 -10.74 17.50 5.21
C GLU A 58 -10.19 17.42 3.76
N LYS A 59 -9.58 16.26 3.42
CA LYS A 59 -9.06 16.03 2.07
C LYS A 59 -10.19 15.75 1.08
N ASN A 60 -10.08 16.33 -0.11
CA ASN A 60 -10.93 15.95 -1.24
C ASN A 60 -10.44 14.58 -1.77
N ILE A 61 -11.25 13.53 -1.60
CA ILE A 61 -10.81 12.18 -1.89
C ILE A 61 -11.72 11.44 -2.87
N LYS A 62 -11.10 10.58 -3.65
CA LYS A 62 -11.76 9.51 -4.41
C LYS A 62 -11.43 8.17 -3.76
N VAL A 63 -12.42 7.29 -3.74
CA VAL A 63 -12.29 5.97 -3.12
C VAL A 63 -12.73 4.91 -4.11
N ALA A 64 -11.93 3.87 -4.26
CA ALA A 64 -12.28 2.67 -5.01
C ALA A 64 -12.26 1.44 -4.11
N SER A 65 -13.11 0.47 -4.42
CA SER A 65 -13.16 -0.82 -3.74
C SER A 65 -13.34 -1.93 -4.76
N LEU A 66 -12.58 -3.01 -4.60
CA LEU A 66 -12.60 -4.19 -5.47
C LEU A 66 -12.76 -5.44 -4.60
N PRO A 67 -13.83 -6.23 -4.76
CA PRO A 67 -13.94 -7.53 -4.09
C PRO A 67 -12.82 -8.48 -4.53
N ALA A 68 -12.25 -9.24 -3.59
CA ALA A 68 -11.20 -10.22 -3.91
C ALA A 68 -11.66 -11.27 -4.94
N ALA A 69 -12.94 -11.64 -4.91
CA ALA A 69 -13.54 -12.56 -5.87
C ALA A 69 -13.53 -12.06 -7.33
N ALA A 70 -13.32 -10.76 -7.57
CA ALA A 70 -13.20 -10.21 -8.93
C ALA A 70 -11.84 -10.49 -9.57
N MET A 71 -10.81 -10.80 -8.77
CA MET A 71 -9.45 -10.98 -9.25
C MET A 71 -9.23 -12.36 -9.88
N PRO A 72 -8.55 -12.47 -11.03
CA PRO A 72 -8.29 -13.77 -11.67
C PRO A 72 -7.51 -14.73 -10.77
N ARG A 73 -6.46 -14.24 -10.11
CA ARG A 73 -5.58 -15.08 -9.28
C ARG A 73 -6.30 -15.66 -8.06
N THR A 74 -7.11 -14.90 -7.34
CA THR A 74 -7.86 -15.42 -6.18
C THR A 74 -8.78 -16.58 -6.55
N ARG A 75 -9.37 -16.52 -7.75
CA ARG A 75 -10.20 -17.61 -8.28
C ARG A 75 -9.39 -18.86 -8.60
N THR A 76 -8.18 -18.70 -9.18
CA THR A 76 -7.31 -19.85 -9.50
C THR A 76 -6.76 -20.56 -8.29
N ILE A 77 -6.61 -19.87 -7.15
CA ILE A 77 -6.13 -20.44 -5.88
C ILE A 77 -7.27 -20.72 -4.91
N GLU A 78 -8.53 -20.51 -5.32
CA GLU A 78 -9.75 -20.73 -4.50
C GLU A 78 -9.77 -19.92 -3.19
N GLN A 79 -9.15 -18.72 -3.18
CA GLN A 79 -9.10 -17.80 -2.04
C GLN A 79 -9.76 -16.47 -2.40
N THR A 80 -11.07 -16.49 -2.51
CA THR A 80 -11.87 -15.36 -3.04
C THR A 80 -12.38 -14.39 -1.97
N ASP A 81 -12.13 -14.67 -0.69
CA ASP A 81 -12.58 -13.83 0.40
C ASP A 81 -11.78 -12.54 0.50
N GLY A 82 -12.49 -11.45 0.77
CA GLY A 82 -11.86 -10.17 1.07
C GLY A 82 -12.23 -9.01 0.17
N LEU A 83 -11.54 -7.91 0.38
CA LEU A 83 -11.80 -6.62 -0.26
C LEU A 83 -10.50 -5.81 -0.36
N LEU A 84 -10.28 -5.20 -1.51
CA LEU A 84 -9.23 -4.21 -1.73
C LEU A 84 -9.86 -2.82 -1.74
N LYS A 85 -9.19 -1.84 -1.14
CA LYS A 85 -9.68 -0.45 -1.08
C LYS A 85 -8.53 0.53 -1.29
N ALA A 86 -8.72 1.49 -2.19
CA ALA A 86 -7.79 2.58 -2.44
C ALA A 86 -8.41 3.93 -2.09
N VAL A 87 -7.60 4.84 -1.53
CA VAL A 87 -7.95 6.23 -1.23
C VAL A 87 -6.98 7.12 -1.97
N VAL A 88 -7.51 8.00 -2.81
CA VAL A 88 -6.72 8.87 -3.69
C VAL A 88 -7.13 10.32 -3.46
N ASP A 89 -6.18 11.22 -3.46
CA ASP A 89 -6.41 12.65 -3.46
C ASP A 89 -7.03 13.06 -4.81
N ALA A 90 -8.21 13.64 -4.78
CA ALA A 90 -8.98 13.96 -5.99
C ALA A 90 -8.37 15.09 -6.82
N ASP A 91 -7.59 15.97 -6.18
CA ASP A 91 -7.02 17.15 -6.81
C ASP A 91 -5.67 16.87 -7.45
N THR A 92 -4.87 15.99 -6.83
CA THR A 92 -3.49 15.70 -7.26
C THR A 92 -3.31 14.31 -7.88
N GLY A 93 -4.28 13.42 -7.71
CA GLY A 93 -4.15 12.00 -8.10
C GLY A 93 -3.22 11.18 -7.19
N LYS A 94 -2.63 11.76 -6.16
CA LYS A 94 -1.71 11.05 -5.25
C LYS A 94 -2.43 9.95 -4.50
N ILE A 95 -1.78 8.80 -4.36
CA ILE A 95 -2.27 7.71 -3.52
C ILE A 95 -2.12 8.13 -2.06
N LEU A 96 -3.23 8.31 -1.36
CA LEU A 96 -3.25 8.64 0.07
C LEU A 96 -3.15 7.40 0.94
N GLY A 97 -3.69 6.28 0.48
CA GLY A 97 -3.58 5.02 1.16
C GLY A 97 -4.24 3.86 0.44
N CYS A 98 -3.89 2.66 0.87
CA CYS A 98 -4.43 1.42 0.32
C CYS A 98 -4.57 0.37 1.42
N THR A 99 -5.68 -0.34 1.40
CA THR A 99 -5.96 -1.48 2.27
C THR A 99 -6.24 -2.70 1.41
N LEU A 100 -5.53 -3.78 1.66
CA LEU A 100 -5.69 -5.06 0.97
C LEU A 100 -6.05 -6.11 2.02
N PHE A 101 -7.27 -6.62 1.96
CA PHE A 101 -7.72 -7.75 2.76
C PHE A 101 -7.99 -8.91 1.80
N CYS A 102 -6.96 -9.70 1.51
CA CYS A 102 -7.01 -10.80 0.54
C CYS A 102 -5.75 -11.66 0.63
N ALA A 103 -5.75 -12.81 -0.04
CA ALA A 103 -4.55 -13.63 -0.17
C ALA A 103 -3.34 -12.80 -0.65
N GLU A 104 -2.16 -13.11 -0.13
CA GLU A 104 -0.87 -12.47 -0.47
C GLU A 104 -0.84 -10.94 -0.30
N SER A 105 -1.77 -10.34 0.45
CA SER A 105 -1.84 -8.90 0.64
C SER A 105 -0.55 -8.31 1.23
N SER A 106 0.15 -9.06 2.10
CA SER A 106 1.44 -8.67 2.70
C SER A 106 2.56 -8.47 1.67
N GLU A 107 2.49 -9.15 0.53
CA GLU A 107 3.45 -8.99 -0.57
C GLU A 107 3.03 -7.83 -1.47
N VAL A 108 1.76 -7.80 -1.89
CA VAL A 108 1.25 -6.81 -2.83
C VAL A 108 1.31 -5.39 -2.29
N ILE A 109 1.08 -5.19 -0.97
CA ILE A 109 1.10 -3.86 -0.35
C ILE A 109 2.45 -3.16 -0.50
N ASN A 110 3.55 -3.91 -0.62
CA ASN A 110 4.88 -3.34 -0.83
C ASN A 110 4.98 -2.59 -2.17
N THR A 111 4.32 -3.07 -3.22
CA THR A 111 4.24 -2.38 -4.52
C THR A 111 3.57 -1.02 -4.39
N VAL A 112 2.46 -0.95 -3.64
CA VAL A 112 1.76 0.32 -3.37
C VAL A 112 2.64 1.27 -2.54
N SER A 113 3.27 0.75 -1.48
CA SER A 113 4.20 1.52 -0.65
C SER A 113 5.35 2.13 -1.47
N LEU A 114 5.95 1.36 -2.38
CA LEU A 114 7.01 1.86 -3.27
C LEU A 114 6.50 2.95 -4.20
N ALA A 115 5.33 2.79 -4.82
CA ALA A 115 4.74 3.81 -5.68
C ALA A 115 4.47 5.11 -4.92
N MET A 116 3.95 5.02 -3.69
CA MET A 116 3.72 6.18 -2.82
C MET A 116 5.03 6.90 -2.46
N ARG A 117 6.06 6.17 -2.07
CA ARG A 117 7.39 6.72 -1.72
C ARG A 117 8.08 7.38 -2.91
N LEU A 118 7.84 6.88 -4.11
CA LEU A 118 8.32 7.50 -5.37
C LEU A 118 7.46 8.68 -5.81
N GLY A 119 6.45 9.06 -5.02
CA GLY A 119 5.56 10.17 -5.30
C GLY A 119 4.67 9.97 -6.52
N GLN A 120 4.48 8.73 -6.96
CA GLN A 120 3.64 8.42 -8.11
C GLN A 120 2.16 8.71 -7.81
N ASP A 121 1.40 9.07 -8.84
CA ASP A 121 -0.06 9.12 -8.76
C ASP A 121 -0.68 7.73 -9.01
N TYR A 122 -1.99 7.62 -8.83
CA TYR A 122 -2.70 6.35 -8.94
C TYR A 122 -2.66 5.76 -10.35
N THR A 123 -2.47 6.59 -11.39
CA THR A 123 -2.42 6.11 -12.78
C THR A 123 -1.18 5.27 -13.05
N PHE A 124 -0.10 5.49 -12.29
CA PHE A 124 1.09 4.66 -12.36
C PHE A 124 0.76 3.18 -12.09
N LEU A 125 0.01 2.88 -11.03
CA LEU A 125 -0.40 1.50 -10.71
C LEU A 125 -1.54 1.02 -11.61
N ARG A 126 -2.45 1.90 -12.03
CA ARG A 126 -3.52 1.58 -12.96
C ARG A 126 -2.98 1.08 -14.30
N ASP A 127 -1.93 1.71 -14.81
CA ASP A 127 -1.42 1.50 -16.17
C ASP A 127 -0.14 0.65 -16.20
N SER A 128 0.36 0.19 -15.04
CA SER A 128 1.53 -0.71 -14.96
C SER A 128 1.24 -2.06 -15.60
N ILE A 129 2.28 -2.65 -16.21
CA ILE A 129 2.21 -4.00 -16.76
C ILE A 129 2.61 -5.00 -15.68
N PHE A 130 1.64 -5.74 -15.16
CA PHE A 130 1.86 -6.83 -14.21
C PHE A 130 1.79 -8.18 -14.92
N THR A 131 2.45 -9.19 -14.35
CA THR A 131 2.33 -10.57 -14.85
C THR A 131 0.93 -11.13 -14.59
N HIS A 132 0.44 -12.00 -15.49
CA HIS A 132 -0.87 -12.63 -15.38
C HIS A 132 -0.74 -14.17 -15.30
N PRO A 133 -1.51 -14.89 -14.45
CA PRO A 133 -2.32 -14.35 -13.36
C PRO A 133 -1.50 -14.09 -12.10
N SER A 134 -1.59 -12.91 -11.54
CA SER A 134 -0.90 -12.53 -10.29
C SER A 134 -1.85 -11.78 -9.35
N MET A 135 -1.46 -11.70 -8.07
CA MET A 135 -2.20 -10.85 -7.13
C MET A 135 -1.94 -9.36 -7.38
N SER A 136 -0.74 -9.02 -7.87
CA SER A 136 -0.35 -7.62 -8.12
C SER A 136 -1.14 -6.98 -9.26
N GLU A 137 -1.58 -7.74 -10.28
CA GLU A 137 -2.39 -7.20 -11.38
C GLU A 137 -3.75 -6.63 -10.92
N ALA A 138 -4.25 -7.06 -9.75
CA ALA A 138 -5.45 -6.49 -9.15
C ALA A 138 -5.33 -4.98 -8.86
N LEU A 139 -4.11 -4.46 -8.77
CA LEU A 139 -3.87 -3.02 -8.63
C LEU A 139 -4.32 -2.25 -9.87
N ASN A 140 -4.19 -2.82 -11.08
CA ASN A 140 -4.74 -2.19 -12.29
C ASN A 140 -6.26 -2.02 -12.16
N ASP A 141 -6.96 -3.09 -11.78
CA ASP A 141 -8.42 -3.08 -11.65
C ASP A 141 -8.87 -2.15 -10.52
N LEU A 142 -8.23 -2.23 -9.33
CA LEU A 142 -8.56 -1.40 -8.19
C LEU A 142 -8.43 0.10 -8.51
N PHE A 143 -7.28 0.51 -9.04
CA PHE A 143 -7.04 1.91 -9.39
C PHE A 143 -7.78 2.33 -10.65
N GLY A 144 -8.18 1.41 -11.53
CA GLY A 144 -9.05 1.64 -12.67
C GLY A 144 -10.48 2.02 -12.29
N LEU A 145 -10.92 1.72 -11.06
CA LEU A 145 -12.23 2.11 -10.54
C LEU A 145 -12.27 3.55 -9.98
N ILE A 146 -11.15 4.25 -9.90
CA ILE A 146 -11.10 5.66 -9.50
C ILE A 146 -11.73 6.54 -10.60
N LYS A 147 -12.84 7.21 -10.28
CA LYS A 147 -13.63 8.05 -11.20
C LYS A 147 -13.50 9.53 -10.86
#